data_f9814003cdbaac202126116819bfe14c
#
_entry.id   f9814003cdbaac202126116819bfe14c
#
_cell.length_a   1.000
_cell.length_b   1.000
_cell.length_c   1.000
_cell.angle_alpha   90.00
_cell.angle_beta   90.00
_cell.angle_gamma   90.00
#
_symmetry.space_group_name_H-M   'P 1'
#
loop_
_entity.id
_entity.type
_entity.pdbx_description
1 polymer ?
#
loop_
_entity_poly.entity_id
_entity_poly.type
_entity_poly.pdbx_seq_one_letter_code
_entity_poly.pdbx_strand_id
1 'polypeptide(L)'
;MSYLSSNQLKQYEDQGFVSPINIFSKDKAKEIRNEIELIENKIPGELEKSGRYNAHLISPLLDEVTHNSKILDAVQSLIGENILVCGTTLFIKNPNEKGFVSYHQDAKYIGLEPHNWVTAWVAITDSNEKNGCMRMWSGSHKDKLKEHDQKFNEGNLLTRGQTVKNVPKEKTTPLILEAGQMSLHHPTVVHGSEQNKSNDRRIGFVIQSYIGTNVKQVLGKNGVQLARGVDKFNYHK
;
A
#
# COMPACT_ATOMS: atom_id res chain seq x y z
N MET A 1 -3.47 -7.26 23.74
CA MET A 1 -3.95 -8.34 22.84
C MET A 1 -3.72 -7.91 21.42
N SER A 2 -3.32 -8.83 20.53
CA SER A 2 -3.15 -8.53 19.08
C SER A 2 -4.52 -8.28 18.44
N TYR A 3 -4.63 -7.31 17.56
CA TYR A 3 -5.83 -7.06 16.75
C TYR A 3 -6.00 -8.15 15.67
N LEU A 4 -4.88 -8.58 15.07
CA LEU A 4 -4.88 -9.69 14.14
C LEU A 4 -4.99 -11.01 14.90
N SER A 5 -5.82 -11.91 14.40
CA SER A 5 -5.93 -13.27 14.93
C SER A 5 -4.66 -14.08 14.68
N SER A 6 -4.47 -15.17 15.42
CA SER A 6 -3.32 -16.09 15.23
C SER A 6 -3.23 -16.61 13.79
N ASN A 7 -4.37 -16.87 13.14
CA ASN A 7 -4.39 -17.30 11.72
C ASN A 7 -3.93 -16.19 10.79
N GLN A 8 -4.30 -14.94 11.04
CA GLN A 8 -3.88 -13.79 10.24
C GLN A 8 -2.38 -13.50 10.42
N LEU A 9 -1.87 -13.59 11.65
CA LEU A 9 -0.42 -13.49 11.93
C LEU A 9 0.35 -14.58 11.19
N LYS A 10 -0.13 -15.82 11.27
CA LYS A 10 0.47 -16.94 10.53
C LYS A 10 0.40 -16.74 9.02
N GLN A 11 -0.70 -16.24 8.48
CA GLN A 11 -0.80 -15.90 7.06
C GLN A 11 0.27 -14.88 6.66
N TYR A 12 0.46 -13.81 7.43
CA TYR A 12 1.49 -12.81 7.16
C TYR A 12 2.90 -13.40 7.20
N GLU A 13 3.19 -14.21 8.22
CA GLU A 13 4.48 -14.89 8.37
C GLU A 13 4.78 -15.86 7.20
N ASP A 14 3.78 -16.64 6.79
CA ASP A 14 3.97 -17.66 5.75
C ASP A 14 3.96 -17.08 4.35
N GLN A 15 3.07 -16.10 4.08
CA GLN A 15 2.80 -15.60 2.74
C GLN A 15 3.42 -14.23 2.46
N GLY A 16 3.77 -13.45 3.49
CA GLY A 16 4.26 -12.08 3.37
C GLY A 16 3.14 -11.03 3.24
N PHE A 17 1.89 -11.44 3.43
CA PHE A 17 0.75 -10.54 3.46
C PHE A 17 -0.41 -11.14 4.24
N VAL A 18 -1.33 -10.28 4.68
CA VAL A 18 -2.59 -10.67 5.29
C VAL A 18 -3.74 -9.90 4.64
N SER A 19 -4.81 -10.60 4.27
CA SER A 19 -5.97 -10.06 3.54
C SER A 19 -7.12 -11.09 3.55
N PRO A 20 -8.41 -10.66 3.59
CA PRO A 20 -8.87 -9.28 3.83
C PRO A 20 -8.89 -8.93 5.32
N ILE A 21 -8.81 -7.63 5.62
CA ILE A 21 -9.02 -7.08 6.97
C ILE A 21 -10.14 -6.04 6.88
N ASN A 22 -11.19 -6.18 7.67
CA ASN A 22 -12.32 -5.24 7.68
C ASN A 22 -11.98 -3.99 8.50
N ILE A 23 -11.96 -2.82 7.89
CA ILE A 23 -11.60 -1.54 8.53
C ILE A 23 -12.80 -0.60 8.57
N PHE A 24 -13.38 -0.29 7.41
CA PHE A 24 -14.46 0.67 7.25
C PHE A 24 -15.75 -0.01 6.78
N SER A 25 -16.89 0.64 7.04
CA SER A 25 -18.14 0.31 6.34
C SER A 25 -18.06 0.76 4.88
N LYS A 26 -18.92 0.20 4.04
CA LYS A 26 -19.06 0.64 2.64
C LYS A 26 -19.44 2.12 2.54
N ASP A 27 -20.23 2.64 3.49
CA ASP A 27 -20.61 4.06 3.53
C ASP A 27 -19.40 4.95 3.84
N LYS A 28 -18.53 4.56 4.78
CA LYS A 28 -17.28 5.32 5.04
C LYS A 28 -16.33 5.25 3.84
N ALA A 29 -16.22 4.12 3.18
CA ALA A 29 -15.43 4.00 1.96
C ALA A 29 -15.99 4.90 0.84
N LYS A 30 -17.32 5.01 0.72
CA LYS A 30 -17.97 5.94 -0.21
C LYS A 30 -17.72 7.40 0.15
N GLU A 31 -17.74 7.76 1.43
CA GLU A 31 -17.37 9.12 1.91
C GLU A 31 -15.94 9.47 1.48
N ILE A 32 -14.99 8.56 1.72
CA ILE A 32 -13.59 8.74 1.32
C ILE A 32 -13.46 8.87 -0.21
N ARG A 33 -14.19 8.06 -0.97
CA ARG A 33 -14.25 8.18 -2.43
C ARG A 33 -14.73 9.55 -2.87
N ASN A 34 -15.82 10.04 -2.29
CA ASN A 34 -16.38 11.35 -2.62
C ASN A 34 -15.37 12.49 -2.34
N GLU A 35 -14.60 12.39 -1.26
CA GLU A 35 -13.54 13.37 -0.95
C GLU A 35 -12.44 13.34 -2.02
N ILE A 36 -11.98 12.16 -2.44
CA ILE A 36 -10.99 12.01 -3.52
C ILE A 36 -11.52 12.63 -4.82
N GLU A 37 -12.75 12.33 -5.21
CA GLU A 37 -13.39 12.87 -6.41
C GLU A 37 -13.62 14.39 -6.31
N LEU A 38 -13.88 14.92 -5.10
CA LEU A 38 -13.96 16.36 -4.87
C LEU A 38 -12.60 17.05 -5.06
N ILE A 39 -11.51 16.44 -4.60
CA ILE A 39 -10.15 16.94 -4.82
C ILE A 39 -9.82 16.94 -6.31
N GLU A 40 -10.14 15.86 -7.03
CA GLU A 40 -9.94 15.80 -8.50
C GLU A 40 -10.68 16.92 -9.23
N ASN A 41 -11.91 17.22 -8.83
CA ASN A 41 -12.69 18.30 -9.43
C ASN A 41 -12.11 19.71 -9.13
N LYS A 42 -11.53 19.91 -7.94
CA LYS A 42 -10.91 21.18 -7.55
C LYS A 42 -9.55 21.43 -8.20
N ILE A 43 -8.77 20.38 -8.41
CA ILE A 43 -7.41 20.42 -8.98
C ILE A 43 -7.25 19.35 -10.06
N PRO A 44 -7.90 19.53 -11.24
CA PRO A 44 -7.95 18.52 -12.29
C PRO A 44 -6.55 18.04 -12.74
N GLY A 45 -6.39 16.74 -12.83
CA GLY A 45 -5.14 16.08 -13.26
C GLY A 45 -4.03 16.06 -12.22
N GLU A 46 -4.20 16.66 -11.03
CA GLU A 46 -3.14 16.68 -10.01
C GLU A 46 -3.00 15.30 -9.33
N LEU A 47 -4.10 14.61 -9.03
CA LEU A 47 -4.04 13.26 -8.43
C LEU A 47 -3.49 12.18 -9.38
N GLU A 48 -3.38 12.48 -10.67
CA GLU A 48 -2.71 11.61 -11.64
C GLU A 48 -1.18 11.85 -11.68
N LYS A 49 -0.73 12.95 -11.10
CA LYS A 49 0.67 13.41 -11.06
C LYS A 49 1.22 13.40 -9.63
N SER A 50 1.70 14.58 -9.21
CA SER A 50 2.34 14.78 -7.90
C SER A 50 1.36 14.67 -6.74
N GLY A 51 0.14 15.15 -6.87
CA GLY A 51 -0.90 15.13 -5.82
C GLY A 51 -1.37 13.74 -5.42
N ARG A 52 -1.08 12.70 -6.22
CA ARG A 52 -1.33 11.31 -5.79
C ARG A 52 -0.44 10.88 -4.62
N TYR A 53 0.73 11.52 -4.46
CA TYR A 53 1.65 11.23 -3.36
C TYR A 53 1.34 12.11 -2.17
N ASN A 54 1.36 11.50 -0.98
CA ASN A 54 1.10 12.20 0.29
C ASN A 54 -0.24 12.94 0.33
N ALA A 55 -1.28 12.38 -0.31
CA ALA A 55 -2.62 12.97 -0.34
C ALA A 55 -3.21 13.20 1.07
N HIS A 56 -2.73 12.48 2.10
CA HIS A 56 -3.09 12.72 3.51
C HIS A 56 -2.67 14.12 4.01
N LEU A 57 -1.67 14.76 3.41
CA LEU A 57 -1.24 16.11 3.80
C LEU A 57 -2.14 17.22 3.24
N ILE A 58 -2.99 16.90 2.26
CA ILE A 58 -3.89 17.87 1.62
C ILE A 58 -5.37 17.63 1.93
N SER A 59 -5.70 16.51 2.57
CA SER A 59 -7.07 16.16 2.96
C SER A 59 -7.11 15.66 4.40
N PRO A 60 -7.80 16.38 5.31
CA PRO A 60 -7.99 15.92 6.69
C PRO A 60 -8.64 14.54 6.79
N LEU A 61 -9.55 14.20 5.87
CA LEU A 61 -10.18 12.88 5.86
C LEU A 61 -9.19 11.77 5.50
N LEU A 62 -8.28 12.00 4.55
CA LEU A 62 -7.24 11.04 4.20
C LEU A 62 -6.18 10.92 5.31
N ASP A 63 -5.92 12.01 6.04
CA ASP A 63 -5.07 11.97 7.23
C ASP A 63 -5.74 11.16 8.36
N GLU A 64 -7.04 11.35 8.60
CA GLU A 64 -7.84 10.52 9.53
C GLU A 64 -7.74 9.02 9.18
N VAL A 65 -7.74 8.66 7.89
CA VAL A 65 -7.54 7.28 7.45
C VAL A 65 -6.16 6.76 7.85
N THR A 66 -5.10 7.57 7.69
CA THR A 66 -3.73 7.12 8.07
C THR A 66 -3.57 6.94 9.58
N HIS A 67 -4.37 7.63 10.38
CA HIS A 67 -4.35 7.56 11.85
C HIS A 67 -5.49 6.71 12.42
N ASN A 68 -6.22 5.97 11.58
CA ASN A 68 -7.34 5.15 12.02
C ASN A 68 -6.90 4.05 12.99
N SER A 69 -7.57 3.98 14.15
CA SER A 69 -7.19 3.06 15.23
C SER A 69 -7.17 1.59 14.80
N LYS A 70 -8.15 1.13 14.00
CA LYS A 70 -8.21 -0.26 13.53
C LYS A 70 -7.05 -0.60 12.59
N ILE A 71 -6.65 0.34 11.72
CA ILE A 71 -5.47 0.16 10.86
C ILE A 71 -4.22 0.08 11.74
N LEU A 72 -4.04 1.03 12.66
CA LEU A 72 -2.89 1.06 13.54
C LEU A 72 -2.83 -0.14 14.50
N ASP A 73 -3.97 -0.67 14.94
CA ASP A 73 -4.03 -1.89 15.75
C ASP A 73 -3.55 -3.13 14.97
N ALA A 74 -3.96 -3.23 13.69
CA ALA A 74 -3.50 -4.29 12.82
C ALA A 74 -1.99 -4.17 12.53
N VAL A 75 -1.52 -2.97 12.25
CA VAL A 75 -0.10 -2.65 12.02
C VAL A 75 0.73 -2.95 13.28
N GLN A 76 0.26 -2.52 14.45
CA GLN A 76 0.91 -2.79 15.74
C GLN A 76 1.12 -4.29 15.98
N SER A 77 0.19 -5.12 15.51
CA SER A 77 0.29 -6.59 15.64
C SER A 77 1.48 -7.17 14.87
N LEU A 78 2.04 -6.42 13.90
CA LEU A 78 3.14 -6.85 13.03
C LEU A 78 4.48 -6.19 13.37
N ILE A 79 4.48 -4.88 13.69
CA ILE A 79 5.72 -4.10 13.83
C ILE A 79 5.91 -3.47 15.22
N GLY A 80 4.98 -3.68 16.15
CA GLY A 80 5.05 -3.16 17.51
C GLY A 80 4.34 -1.83 17.72
N GLU A 81 4.39 -1.32 18.95
CA GLU A 81 3.53 -0.23 19.43
C GLU A 81 3.92 1.19 18.99
N ASN A 82 5.17 1.40 18.59
CA ASN A 82 5.69 2.73 18.24
C ASN A 82 5.79 2.84 16.72
N ILE A 83 4.87 3.60 16.11
CA ILE A 83 4.62 3.58 14.67
C ILE A 83 4.75 5.00 14.12
N LEU A 84 5.58 5.14 13.08
CA LEU A 84 5.62 6.32 12.22
C LEU A 84 4.97 5.99 10.87
N VAL A 85 4.42 7.01 10.21
CA VAL A 85 3.96 6.93 8.81
C VAL A 85 4.89 7.76 7.92
N CYS A 86 5.39 7.15 6.83
CA CYS A 86 6.35 7.79 5.92
C CYS A 86 5.68 8.40 4.69
N GLY A 87 4.48 7.99 4.33
CA GLY A 87 3.82 8.56 3.17
C GLY A 87 2.64 7.73 2.68
N THR A 88 1.88 8.33 1.79
CA THR A 88 0.71 7.70 1.18
C THR A 88 0.74 7.86 -0.34
N THR A 89 0.01 7.01 -1.04
CA THR A 89 -0.17 7.10 -2.49
C THR A 89 -1.58 6.68 -2.87
N LEU A 90 -2.21 7.45 -3.73
CA LEU A 90 -3.45 7.05 -4.40
C LEU A 90 -3.12 6.25 -5.66
N PHE A 91 -3.61 5.03 -5.75
CA PHE A 91 -3.57 4.20 -6.94
C PHE A 91 -4.96 4.13 -7.57
N ILE A 92 -5.19 4.99 -8.55
CA ILE A 92 -6.44 5.09 -9.28
C ILE A 92 -6.26 4.43 -10.65
N LYS A 93 -7.18 3.53 -11.00
CA LYS A 93 -7.29 2.94 -12.34
C LYS A 93 -8.68 3.23 -12.88
N ASN A 94 -8.76 4.09 -13.89
CA ASN A 94 -10.03 4.41 -14.53
C ASN A 94 -10.55 3.23 -15.37
N PRO A 95 -11.84 3.22 -15.73
CA PRO A 95 -12.41 2.18 -16.57
C PRO A 95 -11.62 1.99 -17.87
N ASN A 96 -11.29 0.74 -18.20
CA ASN A 96 -10.58 0.37 -19.44
C ASN A 96 -9.23 1.07 -19.64
N GLU A 97 -8.60 1.56 -18.55
CA GLU A 97 -7.31 2.22 -18.60
C GLU A 97 -6.17 1.20 -18.73
N LYS A 98 -5.15 1.56 -19.53
CA LYS A 98 -3.95 0.72 -19.74
C LYS A 98 -2.96 0.72 -18.58
N GLY A 99 -3.25 1.46 -17.50
CA GLY A 99 -2.39 1.57 -16.33
C GLY A 99 -2.25 0.25 -15.58
N PHE A 100 -1.02 -0.21 -15.38
CA PHE A 100 -0.68 -1.40 -14.60
C PHE A 100 0.44 -1.09 -13.60
N VAL A 101 0.66 -1.98 -12.64
CA VAL A 101 1.81 -1.92 -11.73
C VAL A 101 2.64 -3.17 -11.95
N SER A 102 3.87 -3.01 -12.46
CA SER A 102 4.77 -4.15 -12.66
C SER A 102 5.08 -4.85 -11.33
N TYR A 103 5.40 -6.14 -11.38
CA TYR A 103 5.79 -6.88 -10.20
C TYR A 103 7.09 -6.32 -9.61
N HIS A 104 7.08 -5.96 -8.34
CA HIS A 104 8.18 -5.31 -7.64
C HIS A 104 8.19 -5.66 -6.16
N GLN A 105 9.22 -5.22 -5.46
CA GLN A 105 9.36 -5.27 -3.99
C GLN A 105 9.56 -3.84 -3.50
N ASP A 106 8.73 -3.38 -2.56
CA ASP A 106 8.78 -2.01 -2.04
C ASP A 106 10.15 -1.65 -1.43
N ALA A 107 10.73 -2.60 -0.69
CA ALA A 107 12.01 -2.41 -0.01
C ALA A 107 13.16 -2.01 -0.96
N LYS A 108 13.07 -2.37 -2.25
CA LYS A 108 14.11 -2.03 -3.23
C LYS A 108 14.26 -0.53 -3.46
N TYR A 109 13.19 0.23 -3.23
CA TYR A 109 13.09 1.63 -3.66
C TYR A 109 12.84 2.63 -2.55
N ILE A 110 12.23 2.17 -1.44
CA ILE A 110 11.85 3.07 -0.36
C ILE A 110 13.06 3.34 0.54
N GLY A 111 13.99 2.39 0.64
CA GLY A 111 15.25 2.58 1.38
C GLY A 111 15.06 2.72 2.89
N LEU A 112 14.26 1.85 3.48
CA LEU A 112 13.97 1.77 4.92
C LEU A 112 14.56 0.49 5.50
N GLU A 113 15.45 0.62 6.49
CA GLU A 113 16.15 -0.50 7.14
C GLU A 113 16.21 -0.34 8.67
N PRO A 114 16.06 -1.44 9.45
CA PRO A 114 15.68 -2.79 9.02
C PRO A 114 14.26 -2.84 8.44
N HIS A 115 13.87 -3.97 7.83
CA HIS A 115 12.54 -4.17 7.23
C HIS A 115 11.43 -4.34 8.30
N ASN A 116 11.51 -3.64 9.43
CA ASN A 116 10.47 -3.56 10.45
C ASN A 116 9.40 -2.52 10.05
N TRP A 117 8.76 -2.76 8.91
CA TRP A 117 7.73 -1.90 8.37
C TRP A 117 6.78 -2.67 7.44
N VAL A 118 5.63 -2.09 7.18
CA VAL A 118 4.55 -2.72 6.44
C VAL A 118 3.83 -1.70 5.57
N THR A 119 3.39 -2.12 4.39
CA THR A 119 2.50 -1.34 3.54
C THR A 119 1.05 -1.74 3.80
N ALA A 120 0.18 -0.75 4.01
CA ALA A 120 -1.26 -0.94 4.09
C ALA A 120 -1.92 -0.48 2.79
N TRP A 121 -2.72 -1.33 2.17
CA TRP A 121 -3.49 -1.02 0.97
C TRP A 121 -4.98 -1.07 1.29
N VAL A 122 -5.65 0.09 1.32
CA VAL A 122 -7.07 0.24 1.65
C VAL A 122 -7.89 0.32 0.37
N ALA A 123 -8.87 -0.57 0.23
CA ALA A 123 -9.82 -0.58 -0.88
C ALA A 123 -10.88 0.53 -0.66
N ILE A 124 -10.80 1.61 -1.43
CA ILE A 124 -11.81 2.67 -1.42
C ILE A 124 -12.99 2.28 -2.32
N THR A 125 -12.73 1.52 -3.36
CA THR A 125 -13.72 0.83 -4.19
C THR A 125 -13.46 -0.66 -4.14
N ASP A 126 -14.40 -1.49 -4.56
CA ASP A 126 -14.14 -2.91 -4.73
C ASP A 126 -12.92 -3.13 -5.63
N SER A 127 -12.11 -4.12 -5.27
CA SER A 127 -10.88 -4.51 -5.97
C SER A 127 -10.94 -6.00 -6.28
N ASN A 128 -10.97 -6.36 -7.55
CA ASN A 128 -11.09 -7.74 -8.04
C ASN A 128 -10.24 -7.95 -9.29
N GLU A 129 -10.18 -9.17 -9.80
CA GLU A 129 -9.35 -9.50 -10.94
C GLU A 129 -9.74 -8.73 -12.22
N LYS A 130 -11.02 -8.43 -12.42
CA LYS A 130 -11.51 -7.71 -13.60
C LYS A 130 -11.07 -6.25 -13.62
N ASN A 131 -10.99 -5.60 -12.43
CA ASN A 131 -10.55 -4.21 -12.31
C ASN A 131 -9.08 -4.06 -11.91
N GLY A 132 -8.30 -5.14 -12.02
CA GLY A 132 -6.87 -5.14 -11.82
C GLY A 132 -6.46 -5.04 -10.35
N CYS A 133 -7.00 -5.91 -9.48
CA CYS A 133 -6.55 -6.04 -8.08
C CYS A 133 -5.06 -6.38 -8.00
N MET A 134 -4.46 -6.14 -6.83
CA MET A 134 -3.11 -6.61 -6.58
C MET A 134 -3.03 -8.13 -6.63
N ARG A 135 -1.89 -8.62 -7.06
CA ARG A 135 -1.49 -10.03 -6.96
C ARG A 135 -0.18 -10.12 -6.20
N MET A 136 -0.10 -11.01 -5.24
CA MET A 136 1.08 -11.25 -4.39
C MET A 136 1.71 -12.60 -4.73
N TRP A 137 3.03 -12.62 -4.91
CA TRP A 137 3.75 -13.89 -4.97
C TRP A 137 3.97 -14.39 -3.54
N SER A 138 3.09 -15.30 -3.12
CA SER A 138 3.07 -15.85 -1.76
C SER A 138 4.41 -16.46 -1.36
N GLY A 139 4.91 -16.07 -0.19
CA GLY A 139 6.17 -16.55 0.39
C GLY A 139 7.44 -15.91 -0.18
N SER A 140 7.34 -15.07 -1.23
CA SER A 140 8.52 -14.45 -1.87
C SER A 140 9.30 -13.48 -0.96
N HIS A 141 8.70 -13.04 0.14
CA HIS A 141 9.36 -12.18 1.14
C HIS A 141 10.43 -12.92 1.96
N LYS A 142 10.40 -14.26 1.98
CA LYS A 142 11.40 -15.10 2.65
C LYS A 142 12.70 -15.21 1.86
N ASP A 143 12.66 -14.85 0.59
CA ASP A 143 13.83 -14.83 -0.29
C ASP A 143 14.59 -13.50 -0.15
N LYS A 144 15.84 -13.48 -0.68
CA LYS A 144 16.57 -12.22 -0.87
C LYS A 144 15.82 -11.30 -1.84
N LEU A 145 16.09 -9.98 -1.73
CA LEU A 145 15.62 -9.03 -2.72
C LEU A 145 16.01 -9.48 -4.12
N LYS A 146 15.02 -9.54 -5.00
CA LYS A 146 15.22 -9.98 -6.39
C LYS A 146 15.84 -8.85 -7.21
N GLU A 147 16.44 -9.23 -8.32
CA GLU A 147 16.89 -8.24 -9.30
C GLU A 147 15.69 -7.56 -9.98
N HIS A 148 15.77 -6.24 -10.10
CA HIS A 148 14.74 -5.42 -10.73
C HIS A 148 15.29 -4.77 -12.00
N ASP A 149 14.58 -4.95 -13.10
CA ASP A 149 14.84 -4.21 -14.34
C ASP A 149 14.34 -2.77 -14.20
N GLN A 150 15.19 -1.83 -14.55
CA GLN A 150 14.87 -0.39 -14.47
C GLN A 150 14.27 0.16 -15.77
N LYS A 151 13.98 -0.70 -16.77
CA LYS A 151 13.34 -0.24 -18.01
C LYS A 151 11.92 0.23 -17.72
N PHE A 152 11.65 1.45 -18.16
CA PHE A 152 10.31 2.00 -18.13
C PHE A 152 9.46 1.31 -19.21
N ASN A 153 8.27 0.82 -18.81
CA ASN A 153 7.27 0.33 -19.73
C ASN A 153 6.10 1.32 -19.77
N GLU A 154 5.66 1.67 -20.96
CA GLU A 154 4.50 2.54 -21.16
C GLU A 154 3.27 1.97 -20.40
N GLY A 155 2.55 2.84 -19.70
CA GLY A 155 1.41 2.47 -18.86
C GLY A 155 1.77 1.93 -17.46
N ASN A 156 3.07 1.73 -17.15
CA ASN A 156 3.44 1.35 -15.78
C ASN A 156 3.27 2.55 -14.83
N LEU A 157 2.45 2.37 -13.80
CA LEU A 157 2.21 3.39 -12.78
C LEU A 157 3.40 3.59 -11.82
N LEU A 158 4.41 2.72 -11.87
CA LEU A 158 5.67 2.92 -11.17
C LEU A 158 6.59 3.83 -11.98
N THR A 159 6.93 4.97 -11.42
CA THR A 159 7.67 6.05 -12.12
C THR A 159 9.13 5.72 -12.41
N ARG A 160 9.67 4.64 -11.85
CA ARG A 160 11.08 4.23 -11.98
C ARG A 160 11.28 2.96 -12.82
N GLY A 161 10.24 2.44 -13.49
CA GLY A 161 10.33 1.26 -14.34
C GLY A 161 10.66 -0.05 -13.64
N GLN A 162 10.38 -0.18 -12.40
CA GLN A 162 10.77 -1.25 -11.48
C GLN A 162 10.06 -2.57 -11.79
N THR A 163 10.77 -3.58 -12.28
CA THR A 163 10.14 -4.85 -12.67
C THR A 163 10.98 -6.04 -12.23
N VAL A 164 10.41 -6.90 -11.40
CA VAL A 164 10.93 -8.26 -11.17
C VAL A 164 10.55 -9.14 -12.36
N LYS A 165 11.56 -9.72 -13.02
CA LYS A 165 11.35 -10.63 -14.15
C LYS A 165 10.93 -12.03 -13.69
N ASN A 166 10.31 -12.77 -14.63
CA ASN A 166 10.01 -14.20 -14.46
C ASN A 166 9.19 -14.53 -13.21
N VAL A 167 8.24 -13.68 -12.86
CA VAL A 167 7.29 -13.95 -11.77
C VAL A 167 6.39 -15.10 -12.19
N PRO A 168 6.37 -16.23 -11.46
CA PRO A 168 5.49 -17.37 -11.77
C PRO A 168 4.04 -16.99 -11.46
N LYS A 169 3.27 -16.69 -12.48
CA LYS A 169 1.88 -16.18 -12.33
C LYS A 169 1.00 -17.16 -11.55
N GLU A 170 1.21 -18.45 -11.70
CA GLU A 170 0.51 -19.52 -11.00
C GLU A 170 0.77 -19.55 -9.49
N LYS A 171 1.87 -18.94 -9.03
CA LYS A 171 2.20 -18.76 -7.61
C LYS A 171 1.72 -17.43 -7.04
N THR A 172 1.05 -16.59 -7.84
CA THR A 172 0.52 -15.33 -7.37
C THR A 172 -0.92 -15.47 -6.94
N THR A 173 -1.25 -14.89 -5.77
CA THR A 173 -2.60 -14.86 -5.20
C THR A 173 -3.24 -13.50 -5.49
N PRO A 174 -4.42 -13.42 -6.10
CA PRO A 174 -5.15 -12.17 -6.25
C PRO A 174 -5.71 -11.71 -4.90
N LEU A 175 -5.51 -10.45 -4.56
CA LEU A 175 -6.11 -9.84 -3.37
C LEU A 175 -7.46 -9.21 -3.75
N ILE A 176 -8.52 -9.99 -3.58
CA ILE A 176 -9.88 -9.52 -3.78
C ILE A 176 -10.36 -8.86 -2.50
N LEU A 177 -10.74 -7.59 -2.59
CA LEU A 177 -11.18 -6.77 -1.48
C LEU A 177 -12.50 -6.07 -1.82
N GLU A 178 -13.42 -6.03 -0.87
CA GLU A 178 -14.56 -5.13 -0.91
C GLU A 178 -14.16 -3.73 -0.44
N ALA A 179 -14.92 -2.72 -0.87
CA ALA A 179 -14.74 -1.35 -0.38
C ALA A 179 -14.80 -1.28 1.16
N GLY A 180 -13.80 -0.66 1.78
CA GLY A 180 -13.63 -0.59 3.22
C GLY A 180 -12.74 -1.69 3.82
N GLN A 181 -12.32 -2.68 3.03
CA GLN A 181 -11.33 -3.67 3.45
C GLN A 181 -9.90 -3.21 3.13
N MET A 182 -8.92 -3.81 3.80
CA MET A 182 -7.51 -3.58 3.51
C MET A 182 -6.71 -4.88 3.46
N SER A 183 -5.52 -4.79 2.90
CA SER A 183 -4.43 -5.76 3.05
C SER A 183 -3.23 -5.09 3.71
N LEU A 184 -2.44 -5.89 4.44
CA LEU A 184 -1.10 -5.51 4.91
C LEU A 184 -0.09 -6.43 4.24
N HIS A 185 1.03 -5.87 3.76
CA HIS A 185 2.06 -6.68 3.13
C HIS A 185 3.48 -6.27 3.53
N HIS A 186 4.34 -7.29 3.58
CA HIS A 186 5.75 -7.14 3.90
C HIS A 186 6.49 -6.43 2.77
N PRO A 187 7.45 -5.53 3.07
CA PRO A 187 8.14 -4.73 2.05
C PRO A 187 8.91 -5.54 1.01
N THR A 188 9.24 -6.77 1.32
CA THR A 188 9.98 -7.65 0.40
C THR A 188 9.12 -8.67 -0.33
N VAL A 189 7.79 -8.67 -0.14
CA VAL A 189 6.91 -9.52 -0.95
C VAL A 189 6.81 -8.98 -2.38
N VAL A 190 6.97 -9.85 -3.36
CA VAL A 190 6.82 -9.48 -4.77
C VAL A 190 5.33 -9.33 -5.09
N HIS A 191 4.96 -8.16 -5.59
CA HIS A 191 3.57 -7.88 -5.93
C HIS A 191 3.44 -6.96 -7.15
N GLY A 192 2.27 -6.96 -7.74
CA GLY A 192 1.96 -6.14 -8.91
C GLY A 192 0.45 -6.11 -9.17
N SER A 193 0.01 -5.45 -10.23
CA SER A 193 -1.41 -5.44 -10.61
C SER A 193 -1.59 -5.18 -12.10
N GLU A 194 -2.50 -5.93 -12.72
CA GLU A 194 -2.86 -5.80 -14.12
C GLU A 194 -3.72 -4.54 -14.38
N GLN A 195 -4.02 -4.28 -15.63
CA GLN A 195 -4.89 -3.19 -16.07
C GLN A 195 -6.33 -3.35 -15.54
N ASN A 196 -7.04 -2.23 -15.45
CA ASN A 196 -8.47 -2.24 -15.21
C ASN A 196 -9.22 -2.48 -16.53
N LYS A 197 -9.85 -3.65 -16.65
CA LYS A 197 -10.67 -4.08 -17.81
C LYS A 197 -12.16 -4.00 -17.52
N SER A 198 -12.56 -3.33 -16.44
CA SER A 198 -13.94 -3.17 -16.04
C SER A 198 -14.48 -1.79 -16.43
N ASN A 199 -15.78 -1.61 -16.28
CA ASN A 199 -16.43 -0.31 -16.47
C ASN A 199 -16.45 0.55 -15.20
N ASP A 200 -15.87 0.05 -14.09
CA ASP A 200 -15.85 0.73 -12.80
C ASP A 200 -14.44 1.23 -12.47
N ARG A 201 -14.36 2.36 -11.77
CA ARG A 201 -13.11 2.87 -11.21
C ARG A 201 -12.61 1.97 -10.10
N ARG A 202 -11.30 1.72 -10.06
CA ARG A 202 -10.65 1.11 -8.91
C ARG A 202 -9.76 2.13 -8.22
N ILE A 203 -10.09 2.45 -6.97
CA ILE A 203 -9.35 3.40 -6.12
C ILE A 203 -8.79 2.64 -4.92
N GLY A 204 -7.47 2.66 -4.78
CA GLY A 204 -6.74 2.19 -3.61
C GLY A 204 -6.02 3.34 -2.93
N PHE A 205 -6.19 3.48 -1.61
CA PHE A 205 -5.40 4.39 -0.80
C PHE A 205 -4.34 3.57 -0.09
N VAL A 206 -3.09 3.86 -0.41
CA VAL A 206 -1.93 3.11 0.09
C VAL A 206 -1.19 3.95 1.10
N ILE A 207 -1.09 3.46 2.32
CA ILE A 207 -0.13 3.96 3.29
C ILE A 207 1.15 3.15 3.04
N GLN A 208 2.10 3.75 2.32
CA GLN A 208 3.25 3.07 1.74
C GLN A 208 4.20 2.49 2.77
N SER A 209 4.30 3.12 3.94
CA SER A 209 5.19 2.61 4.98
C SER A 209 4.71 3.07 6.35
N TYR A 210 4.10 2.15 7.08
CA TYR A 210 4.10 2.21 8.54
C TYR A 210 5.40 1.57 9.02
N ILE A 211 6.21 2.32 9.74
CA ILE A 211 7.53 1.88 10.19
C ILE A 211 7.63 1.87 11.71
N GLY A 212 8.38 0.92 12.25
CA GLY A 212 8.83 1.00 13.64
C GLY A 212 9.82 2.15 13.82
N THR A 213 9.83 2.79 14.98
CA THR A 213 10.72 3.94 15.26
C THR A 213 12.20 3.59 15.23
N ASN A 214 12.55 2.28 15.21
CA ASN A 214 13.91 1.77 15.04
C ASN A 214 14.39 1.68 13.58
N VAL A 215 13.53 1.99 12.62
CA VAL A 215 13.84 1.97 11.18
C VAL A 215 14.51 3.26 10.77
N LYS A 216 15.53 3.17 9.91
CA LYS A 216 16.29 4.32 9.36
C LYS A 216 16.02 4.48 7.87
N GLN A 217 16.07 5.71 7.41
CA GLN A 217 16.10 6.01 5.98
C GLN A 217 17.54 5.90 5.47
N VAL A 218 17.82 4.92 4.63
CA VAL A 218 19.15 4.68 4.07
C VAL A 218 19.27 5.11 2.61
N LEU A 219 18.13 5.41 1.95
CA LEU A 219 18.08 5.89 0.57
C LEU A 219 17.08 7.03 0.46
N GLY A 220 17.52 8.20 -0.05
CA GLY A 220 16.65 9.37 -0.18
C GLY A 220 16.37 10.05 1.15
N LYS A 221 15.33 10.88 1.18
CA LYS A 221 14.79 11.53 2.38
C LYS A 221 13.27 11.55 2.29
N ASN A 222 12.62 11.01 3.31
CA ASN A 222 11.17 11.07 3.46
C ASN A 222 10.86 11.77 4.79
N GLY A 223 9.86 12.66 4.79
CA GLY A 223 9.27 13.13 6.02
C GLY A 223 8.49 12.00 6.68
N VAL A 224 8.39 12.04 8.00
CA VAL A 224 7.56 11.09 8.77
C VAL A 224 6.66 11.84 9.74
N GLN A 225 5.54 11.20 10.08
CA GLN A 225 4.64 11.63 11.15
C GLN A 225 4.55 10.54 12.20
N LEU A 226 4.45 10.91 13.48
CA LEU A 226 4.16 9.95 14.54
C LEU A 226 2.69 9.54 14.46
N ALA A 227 2.43 8.28 14.13
CA ALA A 227 1.07 7.75 14.05
C ALA A 227 0.60 7.13 15.37
N ARG A 228 1.50 6.51 16.13
CA ARG A 228 1.18 5.90 17.44
C ARG A 228 2.42 5.77 18.32
N GLY A 229 2.23 5.83 19.64
CA GLY A 229 3.29 5.58 20.62
C GLY A 229 4.28 6.73 20.77
N VAL A 230 5.57 6.41 20.88
CA VAL A 230 6.65 7.37 21.10
C VAL A 230 7.81 7.09 20.17
N ASP A 231 8.32 8.13 19.49
CA ASP A 231 9.57 8.01 18.74
C ASP A 231 10.78 8.06 19.70
N LYS A 232 11.31 6.89 20.00
CA LYS A 232 12.44 6.73 20.94
C LYS A 232 13.80 7.01 20.29
N PHE A 233 13.89 6.98 18.97
CA PHE A 233 15.17 7.01 18.25
C PHE A 233 15.44 8.33 17.53
N ASN A 234 14.40 9.05 17.10
CA ASN A 234 14.50 10.32 16.39
C ASN A 234 15.40 10.27 15.12
N TYR A 235 15.34 9.16 14.38
CA TYR A 235 16.17 8.98 13.18
C TYR A 235 15.72 9.81 11.97
N HIS A 236 14.53 10.38 12.01
CA HIS A 236 13.90 11.08 10.87
C HIS A 236 13.72 12.59 11.12
N LYS A 237 14.60 13.19 11.89
CA LYS A 237 14.64 14.65 12.14
C LYS A 237 15.31 15.42 11.02
#